data_c961c473b3399afe5048814fc778cfad
#
_entry.id   c961c473b3399afe5048814fc778cfad
#
_cell.length_a   1.000
_cell.length_b   1.000
_cell.length_c   1.000
_cell.angle_alpha   90.00
_cell.angle_beta   90.00
_cell.angle_gamma   90.00
#
_symmetry.space_group_name_H-M   'P 1'
#
loop_
_entity.id
_entity.type
_entity.pdbx_description
1 polymer ?
#
loop_
_entity_poly.entity_id
_entity_poly.type
_entity_poly.pdbx_seq_one_letter_code
_entity_poly.pdbx_strand_id
1 'polypeptide(L)'
;MTQEQGIALARDFAQSEFVDQGMIADLNVHWDIGEDGMPKPHAHVMLTMRSVDENGFGPKVRDWNRTEVIERWRERWADHVNERLAELDIDARIDHRSLEAQGIDLEPQTQIGAPAQRIEGEGVEAADRADMHREIARNNGERIIADPSVALDAITHQQSTFTRRDMAKFANRHSDGLDQFNEVMGAMSNAPDLVELGKDGRGEDRFTTRDMIEAEQRLHLS
;
A
#
# COMPACT_ATOMS: atom_id res chain seq x y z
N MET A 1 1.09 14.32 -0.65
CA MET A 1 1.83 14.55 -1.93
C MET A 1 0.85 15.06 -2.98
N THR A 2 1.22 16.12 -3.71
CA THR A 2 0.42 16.66 -4.82
C THR A 2 0.58 15.81 -6.08
N GLN A 3 -0.29 16.02 -7.08
CA GLN A 3 -0.18 15.34 -8.38
C GLN A 3 1.17 15.62 -9.06
N GLU A 4 1.62 16.87 -9.06
CA GLU A 4 2.91 17.26 -9.64
C GLU A 4 4.10 16.57 -8.96
N GLN A 5 4.06 16.49 -7.62
CA GLN A 5 5.07 15.78 -6.84
C GLN A 5 5.07 14.27 -7.16
N GLY A 6 3.90 13.66 -7.33
CA GLY A 6 3.78 12.25 -7.71
C GLY A 6 4.29 11.95 -9.12
N ILE A 7 4.02 12.85 -10.08
CA ILE A 7 4.55 12.74 -11.44
C ILE A 7 6.08 12.89 -11.45
N ALA A 8 6.61 13.86 -10.71
CA ALA A 8 8.06 14.04 -10.59
C ALA A 8 8.73 12.79 -9.99
N LEU A 9 8.17 12.27 -8.89
CA LEU A 9 8.65 11.06 -8.23
C LEU A 9 8.72 9.85 -9.19
N ALA A 10 7.65 9.61 -9.94
CA ALA A 10 7.60 8.50 -10.89
C ALA A 10 8.61 8.68 -12.05
N ARG A 11 8.80 9.92 -12.50
CA ARG A 11 9.76 10.25 -13.56
C ARG A 11 11.20 10.07 -13.09
N ASP A 12 11.53 10.57 -11.89
CA ASP A 12 12.89 10.47 -11.32
C ASP A 12 13.26 9.00 -11.12
N PHE A 13 12.34 8.18 -10.62
CA PHE A 13 12.53 6.75 -10.49
C PHE A 13 12.74 6.06 -11.85
N ALA A 14 11.87 6.34 -12.83
CA ALA A 14 11.99 5.75 -14.17
C ALA A 14 13.31 6.14 -14.84
N GLN A 15 13.77 7.37 -14.64
CA GLN A 15 15.06 7.84 -15.15
C GLN A 15 16.21 7.04 -14.55
N SER A 16 16.30 6.99 -13.21
CA SER A 16 17.44 6.37 -12.52
C SER A 16 17.46 4.84 -12.66
N GLU A 17 16.31 4.18 -12.57
CA GLU A 17 16.26 2.71 -12.53
C GLU A 17 16.17 2.06 -13.91
N PHE A 18 15.68 2.77 -14.91
CA PHE A 18 15.45 2.18 -16.24
C PHE A 18 16.21 2.91 -17.34
N VAL A 19 16.05 4.22 -17.48
CA VAL A 19 16.63 4.98 -18.59
C VAL A 19 18.15 5.03 -18.49
N ASP A 20 18.69 5.31 -17.31
CA ASP A 20 20.13 5.34 -17.07
C ASP A 20 20.80 3.95 -17.21
N GLN A 21 19.99 2.88 -17.21
CA GLN A 21 20.43 1.51 -17.49
C GLN A 21 20.35 1.16 -18.99
N GLY A 22 19.95 2.11 -19.84
CA GLY A 22 19.86 1.96 -21.29
C GLY A 22 18.52 1.46 -21.82
N MET A 23 17.46 1.48 -21.00
CA MET A 23 16.09 1.20 -21.46
C MET A 23 15.44 2.47 -22.02
N ILE A 24 14.46 2.31 -22.89
CA ILE A 24 13.44 3.35 -23.12
C ILE A 24 12.28 3.03 -22.18
N ALA A 25 11.80 4.03 -21.45
CA ALA A 25 10.63 3.96 -20.60
C ALA A 25 9.51 4.84 -21.15
N ASP A 26 8.34 4.25 -21.40
CA ASP A 26 7.10 5.00 -21.63
C ASP A 26 6.33 5.05 -20.33
N LEU A 27 6.19 6.25 -19.76
CA LEU A 27 5.63 6.50 -18.44
C LEU A 27 4.27 7.18 -18.54
N ASN A 28 3.23 6.50 -18.11
CA ASN A 28 1.86 7.03 -18.01
C ASN A 28 1.42 7.08 -16.56
N VAL A 29 1.20 8.28 -16.02
CA VAL A 29 0.76 8.50 -14.64
C VAL A 29 -0.73 8.80 -14.61
N HIS A 30 -1.47 7.99 -13.86
CA HIS A 30 -2.90 8.14 -13.68
C HIS A 30 -3.20 8.64 -12.27
N TRP A 31 -4.19 9.51 -12.16
CA TRP A 31 -4.63 10.11 -10.90
C TRP A 31 -6.12 9.86 -10.69
N ASP A 32 -6.48 8.57 -10.72
CA ASP A 32 -7.87 8.16 -10.62
C ASP A 32 -8.41 8.42 -9.21
N ILE A 33 -9.69 8.69 -9.12
CA ILE A 33 -10.41 8.82 -7.85
C ILE A 33 -11.05 7.48 -7.54
N GLY A 34 -10.77 6.93 -6.36
CA GLY A 34 -11.39 5.70 -5.89
C GLY A 34 -12.86 5.90 -5.49
N GLU A 35 -13.57 4.81 -5.27
CA GLU A 35 -14.96 4.83 -4.79
C GLU A 35 -15.12 5.54 -3.43
N ASP A 36 -14.07 5.57 -2.64
CA ASP A 36 -13.96 6.31 -1.37
C ASP A 36 -13.74 7.82 -1.55
N GLY A 37 -13.73 8.32 -2.80
CA GLY A 37 -13.45 9.71 -3.14
C GLY A 37 -12.00 10.14 -2.98
N MET A 38 -11.09 9.21 -2.69
CA MET A 38 -9.65 9.50 -2.51
C MET A 38 -8.87 9.24 -3.80
N PRO A 39 -7.83 10.04 -4.08
CA PRO A 39 -6.94 9.77 -5.19
C PRO A 39 -6.23 8.40 -5.03
N LYS A 40 -6.21 7.64 -6.11
CA LYS A 40 -5.44 6.38 -6.26
C LYS A 40 -4.37 6.57 -7.33
N PRO A 41 -3.32 7.33 -7.05
CA PRO A 41 -2.27 7.57 -8.02
C PRO A 41 -1.53 6.27 -8.34
N HIS A 42 -1.30 6.03 -9.63
CA HIS A 42 -0.50 4.92 -10.09
C HIS A 42 0.16 5.24 -11.43
N ALA A 43 1.24 4.54 -11.71
CA ALA A 43 1.99 4.71 -12.94
C ALA A 43 2.08 3.39 -13.70
N HIS A 44 1.85 3.45 -15.01
CA HIS A 44 2.17 2.38 -15.93
C HIS A 44 3.50 2.70 -16.60
N VAL A 45 4.47 1.83 -16.46
CA VAL A 45 5.79 1.97 -17.08
C VAL A 45 6.00 0.83 -18.05
N MET A 46 6.03 1.14 -19.34
CA MET A 46 6.40 0.18 -20.37
C MET A 46 7.88 0.34 -20.70
N LEU A 47 8.63 -0.76 -20.63
CA LEU A 47 10.07 -0.78 -20.78
C LEU A 47 10.49 -1.55 -22.03
N THR A 48 11.55 -1.12 -22.70
CA THR A 48 12.18 -1.91 -23.73
C THR A 48 13.01 -3.05 -23.15
N MET A 49 12.98 -4.21 -23.79
CA MET A 49 13.85 -5.34 -23.44
C MET A 49 15.19 -5.32 -24.21
N ARG A 50 15.47 -4.23 -24.91
CA ARG A 50 16.72 -4.00 -25.62
C ARG A 50 17.34 -2.72 -25.11
N SER A 51 18.65 -2.72 -24.94
CA SER A 51 19.39 -1.49 -24.70
C SER A 51 19.28 -0.55 -25.88
N VAL A 52 19.33 0.74 -25.63
CA VAL A 52 19.30 1.77 -26.64
C VAL A 52 20.46 2.73 -26.39
N ASP A 53 21.19 3.05 -27.41
CA ASP A 53 22.27 4.03 -27.41
C ASP A 53 22.20 4.92 -28.67
N GLU A 54 23.21 5.76 -28.87
CA GLU A 54 23.31 6.66 -30.06
C GLU A 54 23.27 5.92 -31.39
N ASN A 55 23.58 4.61 -31.44
CA ASN A 55 23.56 3.78 -32.64
C ASN A 55 22.19 3.06 -32.81
N GLY A 56 21.25 3.24 -31.88
CA GLY A 56 19.93 2.65 -31.94
C GLY A 56 19.75 1.47 -30.99
N PHE A 57 18.88 0.52 -31.37
CA PHE A 57 18.56 -0.64 -30.53
C PHE A 57 19.67 -1.71 -30.58
N GLY A 58 20.21 -2.00 -29.40
CA GLY A 58 21.14 -3.08 -29.17
C GLY A 58 20.47 -4.47 -29.05
N PRO A 59 21.22 -5.48 -28.58
CA PRO A 59 20.70 -6.82 -28.36
C PRO A 59 19.69 -6.86 -27.21
N LYS A 60 18.87 -7.93 -27.18
CA LYS A 60 17.95 -8.17 -26.06
C LYS A 60 18.72 -8.47 -24.79
N VAL A 61 18.43 -7.74 -23.71
CA VAL A 61 19.03 -7.92 -22.38
C VAL A 61 18.11 -8.78 -21.53
N ARG A 62 18.34 -10.08 -21.51
CA ARG A 62 17.48 -11.07 -20.84
C ARG A 62 17.52 -10.93 -19.32
N ASP A 63 18.61 -10.42 -18.78
CA ASP A 63 18.82 -10.26 -17.33
C ASP A 63 17.82 -9.29 -16.72
N TRP A 64 17.30 -8.32 -17.47
CA TRP A 64 16.26 -7.39 -17.00
C TRP A 64 14.92 -8.07 -16.64
N ASN A 65 14.69 -9.29 -17.13
CA ASN A 65 13.46 -10.04 -16.89
C ASN A 65 13.62 -11.13 -15.79
N ARG A 66 14.68 -11.05 -14.99
CA ARG A 66 14.89 -11.97 -13.87
C ARG A 66 14.06 -11.54 -12.66
N THR A 67 13.56 -12.50 -11.90
CA THR A 67 12.77 -12.26 -10.70
C THR A 67 13.50 -11.38 -9.70
N GLU A 68 14.80 -11.62 -9.50
CA GLU A 68 15.63 -10.85 -8.55
C GLU A 68 15.74 -9.37 -8.95
N VAL A 69 15.69 -9.06 -10.25
CA VAL A 69 15.71 -7.68 -10.75
C VAL A 69 14.37 -6.99 -10.44
N ILE A 70 13.27 -7.71 -10.64
CA ILE A 70 11.92 -7.19 -10.34
C ILE A 70 11.76 -6.95 -8.84
N GLU A 71 12.22 -7.88 -7.99
CA GLU A 71 12.18 -7.70 -6.53
C GLU A 71 13.02 -6.50 -6.08
N ARG A 72 14.23 -6.33 -6.65
CA ARG A 72 15.05 -5.14 -6.39
C ARG A 72 14.37 -3.84 -6.81
N TRP A 73 13.67 -3.80 -7.95
CA TRP A 73 12.92 -2.61 -8.37
C TRP A 73 11.78 -2.29 -7.42
N ARG A 74 11.11 -3.30 -6.86
CA ARG A 74 10.07 -3.10 -5.83
C ARG A 74 10.64 -2.50 -4.55
N GLU A 75 11.77 -3.03 -4.08
CA GLU A 75 12.49 -2.50 -2.92
C GLU A 75 12.90 -1.05 -3.15
N ARG A 76 13.60 -0.77 -4.24
CA ARG A 76 14.06 0.59 -4.57
C ARG A 76 12.91 1.57 -4.79
N TRP A 77 11.79 1.12 -5.34
CA TRP A 77 10.59 1.95 -5.41
C TRP A 77 10.05 2.30 -4.02
N ALA A 78 9.99 1.34 -3.12
CA ALA A 78 9.57 1.61 -1.74
C ALA A 78 10.50 2.61 -1.05
N ASP A 79 11.81 2.44 -1.18
CA ASP A 79 12.80 3.37 -0.62
C ASP A 79 12.64 4.78 -1.20
N HIS A 80 12.55 4.90 -2.53
CA HIS A 80 12.40 6.18 -3.24
C HIS A 80 11.12 6.93 -2.84
N VAL A 81 10.01 6.21 -2.68
CA VAL A 81 8.75 6.79 -2.18
C VAL A 81 8.90 7.23 -0.74
N ASN A 82 9.49 6.39 0.12
CA ASN A 82 9.63 6.67 1.56
C ASN A 82 10.56 7.87 1.81
N GLU A 83 11.65 8.00 1.06
CA GLU A 83 12.51 9.19 1.08
C GLU A 83 11.73 10.45 0.73
N ARG A 84 10.94 10.41 -0.34
CA ARG A 84 10.12 11.56 -0.75
C ARG A 84 9.03 11.91 0.27
N LEU A 85 8.40 10.92 0.88
CA LEU A 85 7.42 11.15 1.93
C LEU A 85 8.05 11.83 3.15
N ALA A 86 9.24 11.39 3.54
CA ALA A 86 10.01 11.99 4.63
C ALA A 86 10.43 13.44 4.31
N GLU A 87 10.93 13.72 3.09
CA GLU A 87 11.26 15.08 2.65
C GLU A 87 10.06 16.05 2.68
N LEU A 88 8.87 15.51 2.46
CA LEU A 88 7.62 16.29 2.47
C LEU A 88 6.96 16.36 3.86
N ASP A 89 7.57 15.79 4.88
CA ASP A 89 7.03 15.67 6.25
C ASP A 89 5.64 15.00 6.24
N ILE A 90 5.49 13.95 5.42
CA ILE A 90 4.27 13.14 5.34
C ILE A 90 4.45 11.87 6.15
N ASP A 91 3.68 11.73 7.23
CA ASP A 91 3.63 10.51 8.06
C ASP A 91 2.90 9.39 7.30
N ALA A 92 3.59 8.79 6.34
CA ALA A 92 3.14 7.61 5.62
C ALA A 92 4.36 6.85 5.07
N ARG A 93 4.25 5.53 4.99
CA ARG A 93 5.27 4.64 4.43
C ARG A 93 4.64 3.54 3.61
N ILE A 94 5.38 3.06 2.62
CA ILE A 94 5.06 1.84 1.88
C ILE A 94 6.12 0.78 2.13
N ASP A 95 5.74 -0.48 2.04
CA ASP A 95 6.63 -1.63 2.15
C ASP A 95 6.38 -2.56 0.96
N HIS A 96 7.45 -2.99 0.29
CA HIS A 96 7.39 -3.87 -0.88
C HIS A 96 7.21 -5.34 -0.51
N ARG A 97 7.47 -5.70 0.75
CA ARG A 97 7.43 -7.09 1.24
C ARG A 97 6.00 -7.59 1.38
N SER A 98 5.82 -8.90 1.37
CA SER A 98 4.53 -9.52 1.70
C SER A 98 4.12 -9.24 3.15
N LEU A 99 2.82 -9.35 3.46
CA LEU A 99 2.33 -9.18 4.84
C LEU A 99 3.01 -10.15 5.81
N GLU A 100 3.21 -11.41 5.40
CA GLU A 100 3.95 -12.40 6.17
C GLU A 100 5.40 -11.96 6.48
N ALA A 101 6.11 -11.43 5.48
CA ALA A 101 7.48 -10.94 5.66
C ALA A 101 7.55 -9.66 6.50
N GLN A 102 6.45 -8.92 6.61
CA GLN A 102 6.27 -7.80 7.52
C GLN A 102 5.88 -8.23 8.95
N GLY A 103 5.58 -9.52 9.15
CA GLY A 103 5.08 -10.04 10.43
C GLY A 103 3.60 -9.77 10.70
N ILE A 104 2.84 -9.40 9.66
CA ILE A 104 1.41 -9.09 9.76
C ILE A 104 0.61 -10.36 9.45
N ASP A 105 -0.13 -10.88 10.43
CA ASP A 105 -0.94 -12.10 10.31
C ASP A 105 -2.32 -11.82 9.66
N LEU A 106 -2.29 -11.33 8.43
CA LEU A 106 -3.48 -11.16 7.59
C LEU A 106 -3.27 -11.80 6.23
N GLU A 107 -4.34 -12.34 5.67
CA GLU A 107 -4.33 -12.83 4.29
C GLU A 107 -4.30 -11.67 3.30
N PRO A 108 -3.38 -11.68 2.31
CA PRO A 108 -3.31 -10.64 1.31
C PRO A 108 -4.57 -10.68 0.42
N GLN A 109 -5.19 -9.52 0.25
CA GLN A 109 -6.33 -9.38 -0.66
C GLN A 109 -5.83 -9.21 -2.10
N THR A 110 -6.29 -10.06 -2.99
CA THR A 110 -6.12 -9.88 -4.43
C THR A 110 -7.02 -8.75 -4.93
N GLN A 111 -6.45 -7.80 -5.68
CA GLN A 111 -7.26 -6.79 -6.33
C GLN A 111 -8.13 -7.45 -7.41
N ILE A 112 -9.44 -7.22 -7.34
CA ILE A 112 -10.34 -7.53 -8.45
C ILE A 112 -10.09 -6.44 -9.49
N GLY A 113 -9.37 -6.75 -10.57
CA GLY A 113 -9.03 -5.78 -11.60
C GLY A 113 -10.29 -5.21 -12.28
N ALA A 114 -10.22 -3.96 -12.75
CA ALA A 114 -11.31 -3.29 -13.48
C ALA A 114 -11.91 -4.09 -14.66
N PRO A 115 -11.15 -4.93 -15.40
CA PRO A 115 -11.74 -5.84 -16.37
C PRO A 115 -12.68 -6.87 -15.76
N ALA A 116 -12.37 -7.40 -14.57
CA ALA A 116 -13.23 -8.38 -13.91
C ALA A 116 -14.53 -7.75 -13.35
N GLN A 117 -14.50 -6.47 -12.99
CA GLN A 117 -15.71 -5.72 -12.60
C GLN A 117 -16.60 -5.37 -13.80
N ARG A 118 -16.01 -5.21 -15.00
CA ARG A 118 -16.75 -4.91 -16.24
C ARG A 118 -17.35 -6.14 -16.91
N ILE A 119 -16.82 -7.32 -16.61
CA ILE A 119 -17.31 -8.62 -17.14
C ILE A 119 -18.41 -9.18 -16.22
N GLU A 120 -19.30 -8.34 -15.70
CA GLU A 120 -20.57 -8.80 -15.08
C GLU A 120 -21.48 -9.56 -16.05
N GLY A 121 -21.07 -9.74 -17.30
CA GLY A 121 -21.79 -10.47 -18.33
C GLY A 121 -21.26 -11.86 -18.68
N GLU A 122 -20.07 -12.26 -18.21
CA GLU A 122 -19.45 -13.57 -18.47
C GLU A 122 -19.08 -14.31 -17.18
N GLY A 123 -19.98 -14.52 -16.35
CA GLY A 123 -20.43 -15.59 -15.50
C GLY A 123 -19.54 -15.97 -14.33
N VAL A 124 -18.95 -17.08 -14.41
CA VAL A 124 -18.52 -17.91 -13.28
C VAL A 124 -17.21 -17.45 -12.62
N GLU A 125 -16.23 -17.04 -13.39
CA GLU A 125 -14.90 -16.66 -12.86
C GLU A 125 -14.89 -15.32 -12.09
N ALA A 126 -15.79 -14.38 -12.42
CA ALA A 126 -15.90 -13.12 -11.71
C ALA A 126 -16.64 -13.31 -10.37
N ALA A 127 -17.63 -14.18 -10.33
CA ALA A 127 -18.34 -14.55 -9.11
C ALA A 127 -17.42 -15.30 -8.14
N ASP A 128 -16.64 -16.27 -8.63
CA ASP A 128 -15.69 -17.03 -7.81
C ASP A 128 -14.61 -16.13 -7.18
N ARG A 129 -14.13 -15.11 -7.91
CA ARG A 129 -13.17 -14.16 -7.37
C ARG A 129 -13.78 -13.22 -6.34
N ALA A 130 -15.02 -12.79 -6.55
CA ALA A 130 -15.74 -11.96 -5.57
C ALA A 130 -16.02 -12.75 -4.29
N ASP A 131 -16.36 -14.03 -4.41
CA ASP A 131 -16.58 -14.91 -3.26
C ASP A 131 -15.28 -15.16 -2.50
N MET A 132 -14.17 -15.45 -3.20
CA MET A 132 -12.85 -15.58 -2.58
C MET A 132 -12.42 -14.28 -1.86
N HIS A 133 -12.67 -13.11 -2.46
CA HIS A 133 -12.35 -11.83 -1.84
C HIS A 133 -13.14 -11.60 -0.55
N ARG A 134 -14.43 -11.96 -0.55
CA ARG A 134 -15.28 -11.89 0.65
C ARG A 134 -14.83 -12.89 1.72
N GLU A 135 -14.43 -14.10 1.31
CA GLU A 135 -13.92 -15.11 2.24
C GLU A 135 -12.63 -14.63 2.92
N ILE A 136 -11.67 -14.08 2.17
CA ILE A 136 -10.45 -13.48 2.73
C ILE A 136 -10.79 -12.32 3.69
N ALA A 137 -11.71 -11.44 3.31
CA ALA A 137 -12.13 -10.34 4.15
C ALA A 137 -12.75 -10.83 5.47
N ARG A 138 -13.60 -11.87 5.40
CA ARG A 138 -14.21 -12.51 6.58
C ARG A 138 -13.16 -13.14 7.49
N ASN A 139 -12.24 -13.94 6.95
CA ASN A 139 -11.18 -14.58 7.71
C ASN A 139 -10.28 -13.54 8.40
N ASN A 140 -9.92 -12.48 7.71
CA ASN A 140 -9.17 -11.38 8.29
C ASN A 140 -9.95 -10.66 9.39
N GLY A 141 -11.25 -10.43 9.18
CA GLY A 141 -12.13 -9.85 10.20
C GLY A 141 -12.19 -10.70 11.48
N GLU A 142 -12.31 -12.03 11.36
CA GLU A 142 -12.29 -12.95 12.50
C GLU A 142 -10.95 -12.90 13.25
N ARG A 143 -9.83 -12.82 12.54
CA ARG A 143 -8.50 -12.67 13.16
C ARG A 143 -8.39 -11.37 13.95
N ILE A 144 -8.84 -10.25 13.37
CA ILE A 144 -8.81 -8.94 14.02
C ILE A 144 -9.73 -8.88 15.25
N ILE A 145 -10.91 -9.51 15.19
CA ILE A 145 -11.83 -9.60 16.34
C ILE A 145 -11.17 -10.40 17.48
N ALA A 146 -10.48 -11.50 17.14
CA ALA A 146 -9.79 -12.33 18.11
C ALA A 146 -8.54 -11.63 18.69
N ASP A 147 -7.79 -10.90 17.86
CA ASP A 147 -6.60 -10.14 18.25
C ASP A 147 -6.53 -8.81 17.48
N PRO A 148 -7.03 -7.71 18.06
CA PRO A 148 -7.03 -6.42 17.40
C PRO A 148 -5.64 -5.80 17.24
N SER A 149 -4.60 -6.30 17.91
CA SER A 149 -3.23 -5.83 17.74
C SER A 149 -2.76 -6.03 16.30
N VAL A 150 -3.17 -7.11 15.63
CA VAL A 150 -2.85 -7.40 14.23
C VAL A 150 -3.25 -6.24 13.30
N ALA A 151 -4.43 -5.64 13.53
CA ALA A 151 -4.89 -4.50 12.75
C ALA A 151 -4.13 -3.22 13.10
N LEU A 152 -3.89 -2.98 14.38
CA LEU A 152 -3.17 -1.80 14.84
C LEU A 152 -1.72 -1.80 14.35
N ASP A 153 -1.05 -2.95 14.40
CA ASP A 153 0.30 -3.14 13.89
C ASP A 153 0.35 -2.90 12.37
N ALA A 154 -0.61 -3.46 11.63
CA ALA A 154 -0.69 -3.25 10.18
C ALA A 154 -0.86 -1.76 9.81
N ILE A 155 -1.63 -1.00 10.60
CA ILE A 155 -1.80 0.44 10.39
C ILE A 155 -0.51 1.18 10.75
N THR A 156 0.11 0.87 11.88
CA THR A 156 1.33 1.56 12.33
C THR A 156 2.59 1.21 11.54
N HIS A 157 2.58 0.13 10.77
CA HIS A 157 3.60 -0.13 9.74
C HIS A 157 3.60 0.92 8.62
N GLN A 158 2.45 1.55 8.36
CA GLN A 158 2.29 2.52 7.29
C GLN A 158 2.32 3.99 7.75
N GLN A 159 1.98 4.26 9.00
CA GLN A 159 1.93 5.63 9.57
C GLN A 159 2.03 5.58 11.09
N SER A 160 2.78 6.49 11.70
CA SER A 160 3.01 6.47 13.16
C SER A 160 1.76 6.83 13.96
N THR A 161 0.92 7.69 13.41
CA THR A 161 -0.35 8.10 13.99
C THR A 161 -1.49 7.98 12.99
N PHE A 162 -2.69 7.67 13.44
CA PHE A 162 -3.85 7.46 12.58
C PHE A 162 -5.13 8.04 13.18
N THR A 163 -6.15 8.16 12.35
CA THR A 163 -7.48 8.68 12.73
C THR A 163 -8.48 7.54 12.87
N ARG A 164 -9.65 7.83 13.46
CA ARG A 164 -10.78 6.90 13.45
C ARG A 164 -11.24 6.55 12.03
N ARG A 165 -11.07 7.48 11.09
CA ARG A 165 -11.36 7.23 9.67
C ARG A 165 -10.40 6.21 9.05
N ASP A 166 -9.13 6.22 9.42
CA ASP A 166 -8.15 5.24 8.95
C ASP A 166 -8.46 3.86 9.51
N MET A 167 -8.84 3.76 10.79
CA MET A 167 -9.35 2.52 11.38
C MET A 167 -10.58 2.00 10.64
N ALA A 168 -11.54 2.89 10.32
CA ALA A 168 -12.75 2.49 9.60
C ALA A 168 -12.45 2.02 8.17
N LYS A 169 -11.52 2.65 7.47
CA LYS A 169 -11.06 2.19 6.14
C LYS A 169 -10.41 0.81 6.23
N PHE A 170 -9.58 0.61 7.24
CA PHE A 170 -8.94 -0.68 7.47
C PHE A 170 -9.97 -1.77 7.79
N ALA A 171 -10.89 -1.50 8.72
CA ALA A 171 -11.96 -2.41 9.08
C ALA A 171 -12.86 -2.75 7.87
N ASN A 172 -13.24 -1.77 7.06
CA ASN A 172 -14.04 -2.00 5.86
C ASN A 172 -13.34 -2.90 4.83
N ARG A 173 -12.02 -2.80 4.72
CA ARG A 173 -11.23 -3.66 3.82
C ARG A 173 -11.19 -5.10 4.32
N HIS A 174 -11.19 -5.33 5.63
CA HIS A 174 -10.96 -6.61 6.29
C HIS A 174 -12.22 -7.12 7.00
N SER A 175 -13.41 -6.86 6.45
CA SER A 175 -14.68 -7.38 6.96
C SER A 175 -15.65 -7.70 5.82
N ASP A 176 -16.50 -8.69 6.03
CA ASP A 176 -17.57 -9.10 5.13
C ASP A 176 -18.92 -8.63 5.69
N GLY A 177 -19.35 -7.45 5.23
CA GLY A 177 -20.62 -6.86 5.62
C GLY A 177 -20.57 -5.98 6.87
N LEU A 178 -21.72 -5.34 7.16
CA LEU A 178 -21.81 -4.30 8.18
C LEU A 178 -21.64 -4.86 9.62
N ASP A 179 -22.16 -6.04 9.86
CA ASP A 179 -22.12 -6.64 11.22
C ASP A 179 -20.66 -6.93 11.63
N GLN A 180 -19.91 -7.62 10.77
CA GLN A 180 -18.49 -7.87 11.02
C GLN A 180 -17.66 -6.59 11.06
N PHE A 181 -17.97 -5.60 10.20
CA PHE A 181 -17.34 -4.28 10.26
C PHE A 181 -17.50 -3.63 11.64
N ASN A 182 -18.71 -3.68 12.21
CA ASN A 182 -18.96 -3.11 13.55
C ASN A 182 -18.21 -3.87 14.65
N GLU A 183 -18.11 -5.19 14.55
CA GLU A 183 -17.34 -6.02 15.49
C GLU A 183 -15.84 -5.72 15.39
N VAL A 184 -15.27 -5.64 14.19
CA VAL A 184 -13.87 -5.26 13.96
C VAL A 184 -13.59 -3.87 14.51
N MET A 185 -14.43 -2.88 14.20
CA MET A 185 -14.29 -1.51 14.72
C MET A 185 -14.39 -1.48 16.26
N GLY A 186 -15.29 -2.27 16.83
CA GLY A 186 -15.43 -2.42 18.28
C GLY A 186 -14.17 -3.02 18.91
N ALA A 187 -13.63 -4.10 18.33
CA ALA A 187 -12.40 -4.74 18.80
C ALA A 187 -11.21 -3.79 18.76
N MET A 188 -10.98 -3.11 17.63
CA MET A 188 -9.89 -2.14 17.49
C MET A 188 -10.03 -0.96 18.47
N SER A 189 -11.24 -0.41 18.62
CA SER A 189 -11.50 0.75 19.50
C SER A 189 -11.33 0.44 20.99
N ASN A 190 -11.49 -0.81 21.39
CA ASN A 190 -11.32 -1.28 22.76
C ASN A 190 -10.00 -2.01 23.01
N ALA A 191 -9.10 -2.01 22.02
CA ALA A 191 -7.81 -2.67 22.15
C ALA A 191 -6.97 -2.03 23.27
N PRO A 192 -6.33 -2.83 24.14
CA PRO A 192 -5.54 -2.30 25.27
C PRO A 192 -4.31 -1.51 24.81
N ASP A 193 -3.81 -1.79 23.60
CA ASP A 193 -2.63 -1.14 23.02
C ASP A 193 -2.94 0.14 22.27
N LEU A 194 -4.23 0.44 22.05
CA LEU A 194 -4.65 1.70 21.42
C LEU A 194 -4.45 2.86 22.40
N VAL A 195 -3.73 3.88 21.94
CA VAL A 195 -3.48 5.11 22.69
C VAL A 195 -4.08 6.31 21.97
N GLU A 196 -4.91 7.08 22.66
CA GLU A 196 -5.45 8.33 22.17
C GLU A 196 -4.46 9.47 22.44
N LEU A 197 -4.06 10.20 21.41
CA LEU A 197 -3.12 11.32 21.49
C LEU A 197 -3.82 12.69 21.62
N GLY A 198 -5.16 12.71 21.55
CA GLY A 198 -5.95 13.93 21.51
C GLY A 198 -6.19 14.43 20.10
N LYS A 199 -6.57 15.71 19.96
CA LYS A 199 -6.95 16.30 18.68
C LYS A 199 -5.78 16.96 17.98
N ASP A 200 -5.69 16.75 16.67
CA ASP A 200 -4.73 17.45 15.83
C ASP A 200 -5.15 18.91 15.53
N GLY A 201 -4.31 19.63 14.78
CA GLY A 201 -4.59 21.03 14.38
C GLY A 201 -5.85 21.22 13.52
N ARG A 202 -6.48 20.13 13.06
CA ARG A 202 -7.75 20.12 12.31
C ARG A 202 -8.94 19.70 13.18
N GLY A 203 -8.69 19.37 14.46
CA GLY A 203 -9.71 18.94 15.40
C GLY A 203 -10.09 17.45 15.28
N GLU A 204 -9.33 16.64 14.53
CA GLU A 204 -9.54 15.19 14.41
C GLU A 204 -8.79 14.45 15.52
N ASP A 205 -9.45 13.47 16.13
CA ASP A 205 -8.83 12.62 17.14
C ASP A 205 -7.75 11.74 16.50
N ARG A 206 -6.55 11.76 17.09
CA ARG A 206 -5.39 11.00 16.66
C ARG A 206 -5.10 9.87 17.63
N PHE A 207 -4.70 8.75 17.06
CA PHE A 207 -4.38 7.52 17.76
C PHE A 207 -3.01 7.00 17.36
N THR A 208 -2.41 6.22 18.23
CA THR A 208 -1.19 5.44 17.99
C THR A 208 -1.25 4.15 18.81
N THR A 209 -0.19 3.37 18.82
CA THR A 209 -0.05 2.18 19.67
C THR A 209 1.01 2.41 20.75
N ARG A 210 0.95 1.60 21.83
CA ARG A 210 1.98 1.60 22.89
C ARG A 210 3.35 1.27 22.32
N ASP A 211 3.42 0.26 21.45
CA ASP A 211 4.66 -0.17 20.81
C ASP A 211 5.32 0.94 19.99
N MET A 212 4.50 1.76 19.30
CA MET A 212 4.99 2.91 18.54
C MET A 212 5.59 3.97 19.48
N ILE A 213 4.93 4.28 20.61
CA ILE A 213 5.45 5.21 21.61
C ILE A 213 6.78 4.70 22.19
N GLU A 214 6.86 3.41 22.51
CA GLU A 214 8.10 2.81 23.02
C GLU A 214 9.21 2.81 21.98
N ALA A 215 8.89 2.61 20.70
CA ALA A 215 9.85 2.69 19.61
C ALA A 215 10.43 4.10 19.46
N GLU A 216 9.59 5.14 19.51
CA GLU A 216 10.01 6.54 19.46
C GLU A 216 10.86 6.93 20.67
N GLN A 217 10.47 6.48 21.86
CA GLN A 217 11.26 6.73 23.08
C GLN A 217 12.66 6.11 22.99
N ARG A 218 12.79 4.91 22.43
CA ARG A 218 14.11 4.27 22.22
C ARG A 218 14.99 5.07 21.23
N LEU A 219 14.40 5.65 20.20
CA LEU A 219 15.12 6.49 19.24
C LEU A 219 15.64 7.78 19.85
N HIS A 220 14.91 8.37 20.82
CA HIS A 220 15.34 9.59 21.51
C HIS A 220 16.42 9.36 22.57
N LEU A 221 16.64 8.13 23.00
CA LEU A 221 17.63 7.76 24.01
C LEU A 221 18.97 7.25 23.41
N SER A 222 19.03 7.07 22.09
CA SER A 222 20.21 6.64 21.32
C SER A 222 20.94 7.84 20.72
#